data_1ecf8b36f3b643285fa21133520d15cd
#
_entry.id   1ecf8b36f3b643285fa21133520d15cd
#
_cell.length_a   1.000
_cell.length_b   1.000
_cell.length_c   1.000
_cell.angle_alpha   90.00
_cell.angle_beta   90.00
_cell.angle_gamma   90.00
#
_symmetry.space_group_name_H-M   'P 1'
#
loop_
_entity.id
_entity.type
_entity.pdbx_description
1 polymer ?
#
loop_
_entity_poly.entity_id
_entity_poly.type
_entity_poly.pdbx_seq_one_letter_code
_entity_poly.pdbx_strand_id
1 'polypeptide(L)'
;MSYVMIFIAAIFVNNIVLSQFLGICPFLGVSKKISTALGMGFAVMFVMTISAIATHLIYYQLLVPNRLTFMITVVFILVIAALVQMVEIILHKTSPLLYQALGIFLPLMTTNCAVLGVAILAIQKDFGLLSAVCYSLANAMGFTLAIVLFAGIRERLSAAPIPKALQGMPIALITAALLSMAFMGFSGISR
;
A
#
# COMPACT_ATOMS: atom_id res chain seq x y z
N MET A 1 -12.82 -13.27 -15.62
CA MET A 1 -13.25 -12.76 -14.32
C MET A 1 -13.74 -11.31 -14.50
N SER A 2 -14.90 -10.98 -13.96
CA SER A 2 -15.41 -9.62 -14.04
C SER A 2 -14.48 -8.69 -13.24
N TYR A 3 -14.04 -7.57 -13.82
CA TYR A 3 -13.16 -6.59 -13.15
C TYR A 3 -13.77 -6.11 -11.83
N VAL A 4 -15.09 -6.04 -11.73
CA VAL A 4 -15.82 -5.70 -10.50
C VAL A 4 -15.53 -6.70 -9.37
N MET A 5 -15.45 -7.99 -9.66
CA MET A 5 -15.08 -9.00 -8.65
C MET A 5 -13.65 -8.82 -8.16
N ILE A 6 -12.71 -8.45 -9.05
CA ILE A 6 -11.33 -8.17 -8.67
C ILE A 6 -11.28 -6.96 -7.71
N PHE A 7 -12.05 -5.91 -7.99
CA PHE A 7 -12.13 -4.73 -7.13
C PHE A 7 -12.69 -5.05 -5.75
N ILE A 8 -13.83 -5.72 -5.68
CA ILE A 8 -14.47 -6.05 -4.39
C ILE A 8 -13.57 -7.01 -3.58
N ALA A 9 -13.02 -8.03 -4.23
CA ALA A 9 -12.14 -8.98 -3.58
C ALA A 9 -10.84 -8.32 -3.05
N ALA A 10 -10.24 -7.40 -3.81
CA ALA A 10 -9.01 -6.73 -3.39
C ALA A 10 -9.22 -5.70 -2.28
N ILE A 11 -10.37 -5.02 -2.25
CA ILE A 11 -10.66 -3.98 -1.25
C ILE A 11 -11.08 -4.60 0.09
N PHE A 12 -12.01 -5.55 0.08
CA PHE A 12 -12.64 -6.07 1.29
C PHE A 12 -12.11 -7.43 1.73
N VAL A 13 -11.94 -8.38 0.81
CA VAL A 13 -11.61 -9.77 1.16
C VAL A 13 -10.10 -9.96 1.32
N ASN A 14 -9.33 -9.54 0.33
CA ASN A 14 -7.88 -9.67 0.29
C ASN A 14 -7.19 -8.30 0.42
N ASN A 15 -7.62 -7.51 1.42
CA ASN A 15 -6.96 -6.23 1.68
C ASN A 15 -5.50 -6.48 2.03
N ILE A 16 -4.59 -5.91 1.22
CA ILE A 16 -3.16 -6.20 1.31
C ILE A 16 -2.55 -5.82 2.67
N VAL A 17 -3.09 -4.80 3.34
CA VAL A 17 -2.62 -4.37 4.66
C VAL A 17 -3.12 -5.28 5.76
N LEU A 18 -4.42 -5.55 5.78
CA LEU A 18 -5.09 -6.21 6.91
C LEU A 18 -5.05 -7.75 6.80
N SER A 19 -4.98 -8.30 5.58
CA SER A 19 -4.91 -9.75 5.37
C SER A 19 -3.49 -10.26 5.18
N GLN A 20 -2.62 -9.51 4.50
CA GLN A 20 -1.25 -9.93 4.22
C GLN A 20 -0.20 -9.19 5.06
N PHE A 21 -0.61 -8.22 5.87
CA PHE A 21 0.26 -7.39 6.72
C PHE A 21 1.36 -6.64 5.93
N LEU A 22 1.10 -6.34 4.66
CA LEU A 22 2.01 -5.57 3.81
C LEU A 22 1.72 -4.07 3.92
N GLY A 23 2.76 -3.25 4.04
CA GLY A 23 2.61 -1.80 4.17
C GLY A 23 2.31 -1.32 5.60
N ILE A 24 2.71 -2.07 6.62
CA ILE A 24 2.51 -1.71 8.03
C ILE A 24 3.29 -0.45 8.41
N CYS A 25 4.49 -0.23 7.83
CA CYS A 25 5.32 0.92 8.16
C CYS A 25 4.60 2.26 7.92
N PRO A 26 4.08 2.56 6.73
CA PRO A 26 3.27 3.76 6.52
C PRO A 26 1.92 3.69 7.25
N PHE A 27 1.32 2.52 7.40
CA PHE A 27 0.07 2.32 8.11
C PHE A 27 0.14 2.78 9.57
N LEU A 28 1.19 2.43 10.30
CA LEU A 28 1.40 2.86 11.69
C LEU A 28 1.98 4.28 11.79
N GLY A 29 2.85 4.67 10.86
CA GLY A 29 3.58 5.94 10.90
C GLY A 29 2.71 7.15 10.59
N VAL A 30 1.85 7.07 9.56
CA VAL A 30 1.12 8.20 8.99
C VAL A 30 -0.33 8.32 9.51
N SER A 31 -0.82 7.34 10.23
CA SER A 31 -2.23 7.23 10.68
C SER A 31 -2.58 8.08 11.92
N LYS A 32 -1.78 9.11 12.27
CA LYS A 32 -2.08 9.98 13.42
C LYS A 32 -3.21 10.98 13.14
N LYS A 33 -3.38 11.41 11.88
CA LYS A 33 -4.42 12.35 11.44
C LYS A 33 -5.03 11.87 10.13
N ILE A 34 -6.34 12.01 9.99
CA ILE A 34 -7.08 11.61 8.78
C ILE A 34 -6.58 12.35 7.53
N SER A 35 -6.25 13.63 7.64
CA SER A 35 -5.77 14.43 6.50
C SER A 35 -4.44 13.91 5.94
N THR A 36 -3.50 13.54 6.81
CA THR A 36 -2.21 12.95 6.39
C THR A 36 -2.38 11.54 5.84
N ALA A 37 -3.29 10.75 6.41
CA ALA A 37 -3.63 9.42 5.94
C ALA A 37 -4.23 9.45 4.52
N LEU A 38 -5.12 10.39 4.22
CA LEU A 38 -5.68 10.60 2.87
C LEU A 38 -4.60 11.01 1.87
N GLY A 39 -3.76 11.97 2.21
CA GLY A 39 -2.65 12.40 1.34
C GLY A 39 -1.70 11.25 1.01
N MET A 40 -1.37 10.43 2.03
CA MET A 40 -0.56 9.22 1.85
C MET A 40 -1.26 8.19 0.97
N GLY A 41 -2.56 7.99 1.16
CA GLY A 41 -3.36 7.06 0.35
C GLY A 41 -3.33 7.40 -1.13
N PHE A 42 -3.55 8.67 -1.49
CA PHE A 42 -3.48 9.14 -2.88
C PHE A 42 -2.07 8.99 -3.48
N ALA A 43 -1.04 9.32 -2.70
CA ALA A 43 0.33 9.19 -3.17
C ALA A 43 0.72 7.73 -3.39
N VAL A 44 0.33 6.81 -2.50
CA VAL A 44 0.53 5.36 -2.68
C VAL A 44 -0.24 4.85 -3.89
N MET A 45 -1.47 5.32 -4.12
CA MET A 45 -2.27 4.94 -5.30
C MET A 45 -1.54 5.30 -6.61
N PHE A 46 -1.01 6.51 -6.69
CA PHE A 46 -0.26 6.97 -7.85
C PHE A 46 1.02 6.15 -8.07
N VAL A 47 1.83 6.00 -7.02
CA VAL A 47 3.10 5.24 -7.07
C VAL A 47 2.84 3.77 -7.42
N MET A 48 1.85 3.14 -6.79
CA MET A 48 1.53 1.73 -7.00
C MET A 48 1.10 1.46 -8.44
N THR A 49 0.35 2.38 -9.05
CA THR A 49 -0.10 2.25 -10.44
C THR A 49 1.07 2.36 -11.42
N ILE A 50 1.94 3.37 -11.25
CA ILE A 50 3.12 3.55 -12.12
C ILE A 50 4.09 2.38 -11.94
N SER A 51 4.32 1.95 -10.71
CA SER A 51 5.18 0.81 -10.40
C SER A 51 4.68 -0.49 -11.03
N ALA A 52 3.37 -0.72 -11.02
CA ALA A 52 2.79 -1.92 -11.65
C ALA A 52 3.02 -1.93 -13.17
N ILE A 53 2.90 -0.79 -13.84
CA ILE A 53 3.17 -0.68 -15.28
C ILE A 53 4.66 -0.94 -15.56
N ALA A 54 5.54 -0.26 -14.85
CA ALA A 54 6.98 -0.36 -15.08
C ALA A 54 7.53 -1.77 -14.76
N THR A 55 7.11 -2.36 -13.65
CA THR A 55 7.56 -3.71 -13.26
C THR A 55 7.03 -4.77 -14.20
N HIS A 56 5.80 -4.63 -14.71
CA HIS A 56 5.24 -5.54 -15.71
C HIS A 56 6.03 -5.48 -17.02
N LEU A 57 6.34 -4.27 -17.52
CA LEU A 57 7.12 -4.10 -18.76
C LEU A 57 8.54 -4.68 -18.59
N ILE A 58 9.22 -4.39 -17.48
CA ILE A 58 10.55 -4.89 -17.21
C ILE A 58 10.57 -6.41 -17.07
N TYR A 59 9.57 -6.98 -16.43
CA TYR A 59 9.46 -8.43 -16.29
C TYR A 59 9.40 -9.13 -17.64
N TYR A 60 8.46 -8.73 -18.51
CA TYR A 60 8.26 -9.40 -19.79
C TYR A 60 9.33 -9.07 -20.83
N GLN A 61 9.93 -7.88 -20.81
CA GLN A 61 10.94 -7.48 -21.79
C GLN A 61 12.37 -7.83 -21.38
N LEU A 62 12.67 -7.85 -20.08
CA LEU A 62 14.05 -8.02 -19.60
C LEU A 62 14.25 -9.34 -18.85
N LEU A 63 13.39 -9.70 -17.92
CA LEU A 63 13.61 -10.88 -17.08
C LEU A 63 13.27 -12.18 -17.78
N VAL A 64 12.18 -12.23 -18.50
CA VAL A 64 11.73 -13.47 -19.20
C VAL A 64 12.72 -13.91 -20.28
N PRO A 65 13.17 -13.04 -21.22
CA PRO A 65 14.08 -13.48 -22.28
C PRO A 65 15.47 -13.88 -21.75
N ASN A 66 15.93 -13.25 -20.65
CA ASN A 66 17.24 -13.54 -20.06
C ASN A 66 17.22 -14.66 -19.01
N ARG A 67 16.09 -15.31 -18.76
CA ARG A 67 15.92 -16.36 -17.74
C ARG A 67 16.37 -15.94 -16.33
N LEU A 68 16.27 -14.65 -15.99
CA LEU A 68 16.69 -14.08 -14.72
C LEU A 68 15.51 -13.98 -13.71
N THR A 69 14.55 -14.87 -13.81
CA THR A 69 13.34 -14.86 -12.97
C THR A 69 13.61 -15.00 -11.47
N PHE A 70 14.77 -15.58 -11.09
CA PHE A 70 15.17 -15.68 -9.68
C PHE A 70 15.57 -14.30 -9.07
N MET A 71 15.93 -13.30 -9.90
CA MET A 71 16.30 -11.96 -9.45
C MET A 71 15.12 -10.97 -9.44
N ILE A 72 13.89 -11.44 -9.63
CA ILE A 72 12.69 -10.59 -9.74
C ILE A 72 12.57 -9.59 -8.60
N THR A 73 12.79 -10.02 -7.35
CA THR A 73 12.64 -9.17 -6.17
C THR A 73 13.66 -8.04 -6.14
N VAL A 74 14.92 -8.33 -6.47
CA VAL A 74 16.01 -7.33 -6.46
C VAL A 74 15.79 -6.28 -7.54
N VAL A 75 15.44 -6.71 -8.75
CA VAL A 75 15.16 -5.82 -9.88
C VAL A 75 13.94 -4.94 -9.57
N PHE A 76 12.90 -5.51 -9.00
CA PHE A 76 11.69 -4.76 -8.65
C PHE A 76 11.94 -3.71 -7.58
N ILE A 77 12.68 -4.05 -6.52
CA ILE A 77 13.05 -3.08 -5.48
C ILE A 77 13.83 -1.91 -6.10
N LEU A 78 14.80 -2.19 -6.96
CA LEU A 78 15.62 -1.17 -7.60
C LEU A 78 14.78 -0.25 -8.50
N VAL A 79 13.91 -0.84 -9.31
CA VAL A 79 13.02 -0.08 -10.23
C VAL A 79 12.03 0.77 -9.45
N ILE A 80 11.38 0.20 -8.43
CA ILE A 80 10.42 0.93 -7.60
C ILE A 80 11.11 2.07 -6.86
N ALA A 81 12.29 1.84 -6.30
CA ALA A 81 13.06 2.87 -5.61
C ALA A 81 13.42 4.03 -6.56
N ALA A 82 13.90 3.74 -7.76
CA ALA A 82 14.24 4.75 -8.76
C ALA A 82 13.00 5.57 -9.19
N LEU A 83 11.86 4.90 -9.42
CA LEU A 83 10.60 5.56 -9.77
C LEU A 83 10.09 6.47 -8.65
N VAL A 84 10.12 6.00 -7.41
CA VAL A 84 9.64 6.80 -6.27
C VAL A 84 10.54 8.00 -6.03
N GLN A 85 11.85 7.88 -6.17
CA GLN A 85 12.77 9.03 -6.11
C GLN A 85 12.51 10.05 -7.22
N MET A 86 12.21 9.58 -8.43
CA MET A 86 11.82 10.47 -9.54
C MET A 86 10.52 11.23 -9.21
N VAL A 87 9.51 10.54 -8.69
CA VAL A 87 8.25 11.14 -8.24
C VAL A 87 8.48 12.15 -7.10
N GLU A 88 9.36 11.84 -6.16
CA GLU A 88 9.74 12.73 -5.07
C GLU A 88 10.31 14.05 -5.57
N ILE A 89 11.25 14.01 -6.50
CA ILE A 89 11.85 15.20 -7.11
C ILE A 89 10.80 16.03 -7.84
N ILE A 90 9.86 15.40 -8.55
CA ILE A 90 8.76 16.07 -9.24
C ILE A 90 7.82 16.73 -8.24
N LEU A 91 7.41 16.04 -7.18
CA LEU A 91 6.56 16.60 -6.12
C LEU A 91 7.21 17.78 -5.41
N HIS A 92 8.49 17.71 -5.13
CA HIS A 92 9.24 18.80 -4.52
C HIS A 92 9.19 20.09 -5.35
N LYS A 93 9.22 19.97 -6.69
CA LYS A 93 9.14 21.12 -7.61
C LYS A 93 7.72 21.63 -7.84
N THR A 94 6.73 20.74 -7.88
CA THR A 94 5.36 21.07 -8.29
C THR A 94 4.49 21.52 -7.12
N SER A 95 4.65 20.93 -5.96
CA SER A 95 3.81 21.18 -4.78
C SER A 95 4.62 21.16 -3.48
N PRO A 96 5.35 22.26 -3.16
CA PRO A 96 6.17 22.30 -1.94
C PRO A 96 5.36 22.17 -0.66
N LEU A 97 4.10 22.55 -0.67
CA LEU A 97 3.19 22.45 0.48
C LEU A 97 2.82 20.98 0.77
N LEU A 98 2.58 20.19 -0.27
CA LEU A 98 2.34 18.76 -0.17
C LEU A 98 3.62 18.01 0.21
N TYR A 99 4.76 18.44 -0.31
CA TYR A 99 6.07 17.91 0.05
C TYR A 99 6.39 18.13 1.54
N GLN A 100 6.10 19.33 2.10
CA GLN A 100 6.28 19.57 3.53
C GLN A 100 5.36 18.73 4.42
N ALA A 101 4.13 18.48 3.99
CA ALA A 101 3.18 17.62 4.70
C ALA A 101 3.59 16.13 4.65
N LEU A 102 4.18 15.68 3.54
CA LEU A 102 4.58 14.29 3.30
C LEU A 102 6.10 14.05 3.51
N GLY A 103 6.90 15.11 3.68
CA GLY A 103 8.36 15.09 3.54
C GLY A 103 9.09 14.05 4.41
N ILE A 104 8.64 13.78 5.64
CA ILE A 104 9.22 12.74 6.50
C ILE A 104 8.76 11.34 6.07
N PHE A 105 7.65 11.23 5.34
CA PHE A 105 7.03 9.96 4.96
C PHE A 105 7.39 9.48 3.56
N LEU A 106 8.03 10.32 2.75
CA LEU A 106 8.51 9.96 1.42
C LEU A 106 9.50 8.78 1.42
N PRO A 107 10.51 8.73 2.31
CA PRO A 107 11.35 7.54 2.45
C PRO A 107 10.57 6.26 2.82
N LEU A 108 9.46 6.39 3.55
CA LEU A 108 8.58 5.26 3.84
C LEU A 108 7.82 4.75 2.61
N MET A 109 7.68 5.57 1.57
CA MET A 109 7.09 5.13 0.29
C MET A 109 8.08 4.35 -0.57
N THR A 110 9.35 4.75 -0.59
CA THR A 110 10.39 4.06 -1.38
C THR A 110 10.57 2.61 -0.97
N THR A 111 10.47 2.33 0.33
CA THR A 111 10.60 0.99 0.91
C THR A 111 9.26 0.35 1.23
N ASN A 112 8.16 0.82 0.62
CA ASN A 112 6.83 0.31 0.92
C ASN A 112 6.64 -1.12 0.40
N CYS A 113 6.59 -2.07 1.32
CA CYS A 113 6.40 -3.47 1.00
C CYS A 113 5.04 -3.80 0.34
N ALA A 114 4.02 -2.93 0.49
CA ALA A 114 2.75 -3.11 -0.22
C ALA A 114 2.92 -2.89 -1.74
N VAL A 115 3.68 -1.88 -2.15
CA VAL A 115 3.95 -1.61 -3.58
C VAL A 115 4.69 -2.79 -4.21
N LEU A 116 5.73 -3.27 -3.54
CA LEU A 116 6.50 -4.43 -3.99
C LEU A 116 5.64 -5.70 -4.02
N GLY A 117 4.85 -5.92 -2.96
CA GLY A 117 3.98 -7.10 -2.84
C GLY A 117 2.93 -7.17 -3.94
N VAL A 118 2.26 -6.05 -4.25
CA VAL A 118 1.28 -5.99 -5.36
C VAL A 118 1.94 -6.28 -6.70
N ALA A 119 3.13 -5.72 -6.95
CA ALA A 119 3.87 -5.95 -8.19
C ALA A 119 4.23 -7.44 -8.38
N ILE A 120 4.72 -8.09 -7.32
CA ILE A 120 5.05 -9.52 -7.35
C ILE A 120 3.78 -10.38 -7.52
N LEU A 121 2.71 -10.09 -6.77
CA LEU A 121 1.45 -10.82 -6.85
C LEU A 121 0.78 -10.70 -8.23
N ALA A 122 0.87 -9.53 -8.87
CA ALA A 122 0.34 -9.32 -10.21
C ALA A 122 1.02 -10.24 -11.24
N ILE A 123 2.32 -10.47 -11.10
CA ILE A 123 3.07 -11.36 -11.99
C ILE A 123 2.82 -12.83 -11.64
N GLN A 124 2.77 -13.19 -10.36
CA GLN A 124 2.49 -14.56 -9.94
C GLN A 124 1.11 -15.06 -10.41
N LYS A 125 0.16 -14.14 -10.59
CA LYS A 125 -1.19 -14.44 -11.12
C LYS A 125 -1.27 -14.36 -12.64
N ASP A 126 -0.15 -14.17 -13.34
CA ASP A 126 -0.06 -14.04 -14.80
C ASP A 126 -1.08 -13.06 -15.38
N PHE A 127 -1.27 -11.92 -14.70
CA PHE A 127 -2.17 -10.89 -15.19
C PHE A 127 -1.59 -10.17 -16.40
N GLY A 128 -2.40 -9.99 -17.45
CA GLY A 128 -2.05 -9.05 -18.54
C GLY A 128 -1.91 -7.63 -18.00
N LEU A 129 -1.24 -6.76 -18.76
CA LEU A 129 -0.94 -5.38 -18.35
C LEU A 129 -2.18 -4.63 -17.82
N LEU A 130 -3.30 -4.69 -18.50
CA LEU A 130 -4.53 -4.02 -18.07
C LEU A 130 -5.07 -4.58 -16.77
N SER A 131 -5.08 -5.90 -16.61
CA SER A 131 -5.52 -6.57 -15.38
C SER A 131 -4.58 -6.29 -14.21
N ALA A 132 -3.27 -6.18 -14.45
CA ALA A 132 -2.28 -5.82 -13.45
C ALA A 132 -2.48 -4.38 -12.94
N VAL A 133 -2.78 -3.43 -13.83
CA VAL A 133 -3.10 -2.05 -13.47
C VAL A 133 -4.40 -1.98 -12.67
N CYS A 134 -5.47 -2.64 -13.11
CA CYS A 134 -6.73 -2.70 -12.36
C CYS A 134 -6.56 -3.33 -10.98
N TYR A 135 -5.78 -4.41 -10.88
CA TYR A 135 -5.47 -5.07 -9.62
C TYR A 135 -4.68 -4.17 -8.68
N SER A 136 -3.69 -3.44 -9.22
CA SER A 136 -2.88 -2.47 -8.48
C SER A 136 -3.73 -1.32 -7.94
N LEU A 137 -4.61 -0.74 -8.75
CA LEU A 137 -5.55 0.31 -8.35
C LEU A 137 -6.50 -0.18 -7.24
N ALA A 138 -7.07 -1.38 -7.40
CA ALA A 138 -7.97 -1.96 -6.40
C ALA A 138 -7.27 -2.16 -5.04
N ASN A 139 -6.03 -2.67 -5.03
CA ASN A 139 -5.23 -2.81 -3.80
C ASN A 139 -4.86 -1.46 -3.18
N ALA A 140 -4.55 -0.45 -4.00
CA ALA A 140 -4.26 0.90 -3.53
C ALA A 140 -5.48 1.57 -2.90
N MET A 141 -6.68 1.37 -3.45
CA MET A 141 -7.93 1.81 -2.83
C MET A 141 -8.19 1.07 -1.51
N GLY A 142 -7.94 -0.24 -1.45
CA GLY A 142 -8.02 -1.02 -0.23
C GLY A 142 -7.02 -0.56 0.84
N PHE A 143 -5.79 -0.23 0.45
CA PHE A 143 -4.79 0.38 1.32
C PHE A 143 -5.26 1.72 1.89
N THR A 144 -5.78 2.60 1.03
CA THR A 144 -6.28 3.92 1.43
C THR A 144 -7.45 3.80 2.39
N LEU A 145 -8.38 2.91 2.13
CA LEU A 145 -9.51 2.63 3.02
C LEU A 145 -9.04 2.14 4.38
N ALA A 146 -8.11 1.19 4.42
CA ALA A 146 -7.58 0.64 5.66
C ALA A 146 -6.88 1.73 6.51
N ILE A 147 -6.01 2.56 5.90
CA ILE A 147 -5.27 3.60 6.63
C ILE A 147 -6.19 4.71 7.14
N VAL A 148 -7.24 5.07 6.39
CA VAL A 148 -8.22 6.10 6.81
C VAL A 148 -9.08 5.58 7.96
N LEU A 149 -9.58 4.34 7.89
CA LEU A 149 -10.32 3.72 9.00
C LEU A 149 -9.47 3.67 10.27
N PHE A 150 -8.23 3.24 10.14
CA PHE A 150 -7.31 3.16 11.27
C PHE A 150 -6.97 4.54 11.85
N ALA A 151 -6.77 5.55 10.99
CA ALA A 151 -6.55 6.93 11.43
C ALA A 151 -7.75 7.48 12.20
N GLY A 152 -8.98 7.21 11.73
CA GLY A 152 -10.20 7.60 12.43
C GLY A 152 -10.34 6.96 13.81
N ILE A 153 -9.99 5.68 13.96
CA ILE A 153 -9.98 5.00 15.25
C ILE A 153 -8.91 5.60 16.17
N ARG A 154 -7.70 5.84 15.67
CA ARG A 154 -6.61 6.45 16.48
C ARG A 154 -6.92 7.85 16.94
N GLU A 155 -7.54 8.66 16.09
CA GLU A 155 -7.96 10.03 16.44
C GLU A 155 -9.00 10.02 17.58
N ARG A 156 -9.96 9.09 17.54
CA ARG A 156 -10.92 8.87 18.62
C ARG A 156 -10.26 8.36 19.91
N LEU A 157 -9.34 7.42 19.80
CA LEU A 157 -8.61 6.87 20.93
C LEU A 157 -7.70 7.90 21.61
N SER A 158 -7.16 8.87 20.87
CA SER A 158 -6.33 9.94 21.45
C SER A 158 -7.09 10.84 22.42
N ALA A 159 -8.41 10.94 22.26
CA ALA A 159 -9.29 11.69 23.15
C ALA A 159 -9.84 10.87 24.33
N ALA A 160 -9.63 9.55 24.35
CA ALA A 160 -10.12 8.67 25.41
C ALA A 160 -9.14 8.59 26.60
N PRO A 161 -9.61 8.40 27.83
CA PRO A 161 -8.78 8.23 29.02
C PRO A 161 -8.13 6.84 29.02
N ILE A 162 -6.98 6.71 28.34
CA ILE A 162 -6.23 5.46 28.24
C ILE A 162 -5.14 5.42 29.32
N PRO A 163 -4.89 4.29 29.99
CA PRO A 163 -3.79 4.13 30.93
C PRO A 163 -2.43 4.47 30.28
N LYS A 164 -1.58 5.19 31.00
CA LYS A 164 -0.27 5.67 30.50
C LYS A 164 0.62 4.56 29.89
N ALA A 165 0.49 3.33 30.38
CA ALA A 165 1.26 2.18 29.89
C ALA A 165 0.84 1.73 28.47
N LEU A 166 -0.39 2.01 28.05
CA LEU A 166 -0.93 1.62 26.74
C LEU A 166 -0.93 2.77 25.72
N GLN A 167 -0.61 3.99 26.15
CA GLN A 167 -0.61 5.14 25.24
C GLN A 167 0.47 5.02 24.15
N GLY A 168 0.13 5.44 22.92
CA GLY A 168 1.06 5.49 21.79
C GLY A 168 1.04 4.24 20.90
N MET A 169 2.19 3.58 20.74
CA MET A 169 2.32 2.41 19.85
C MET A 169 1.58 1.15 20.34
N PRO A 170 1.54 0.81 21.64
CA PRO A 170 0.85 -0.41 22.06
C PRO A 170 -0.64 -0.42 21.69
N ILE A 171 -1.36 0.65 21.94
CA ILE A 171 -2.78 0.74 21.60
C ILE A 171 -3.01 0.72 20.08
N ALA A 172 -2.08 1.30 19.30
CA ALA A 172 -2.15 1.26 17.86
C ALA A 172 -2.00 -0.18 17.32
N LEU A 173 -1.12 -0.98 17.88
CA LEU A 173 -0.96 -2.39 17.50
C LEU A 173 -2.18 -3.23 17.88
N ILE A 174 -2.75 -3.02 19.06
CA ILE A 174 -3.97 -3.71 19.49
C ILE A 174 -5.14 -3.38 18.55
N THR A 175 -5.33 -2.11 18.22
CA THR A 175 -6.40 -1.70 17.29
C THR A 175 -6.17 -2.21 15.88
N ALA A 176 -4.93 -2.27 15.39
CA ALA A 176 -4.60 -2.87 14.11
C ALA A 176 -4.91 -4.37 14.10
N ALA A 177 -4.60 -5.09 15.17
CA ALA A 177 -4.91 -6.52 15.30
C ALA A 177 -6.41 -6.77 15.32
N LEU A 178 -7.19 -5.98 16.06
CA LEU A 178 -8.65 -6.08 16.10
C LEU A 178 -9.27 -5.78 14.71
N LEU A 179 -8.78 -4.76 14.04
CA LEU A 179 -9.23 -4.40 12.69
C LEU A 179 -8.91 -5.53 11.68
N SER A 180 -7.73 -6.13 11.79
CA SER A 180 -7.33 -7.26 10.95
C SER A 180 -8.24 -8.47 11.18
N MET A 181 -8.54 -8.82 12.43
CA MET A 181 -9.47 -9.92 12.75
C MET A 181 -10.88 -9.65 12.20
N ALA A 182 -11.37 -8.41 12.27
CA ALA A 182 -12.65 -8.03 11.70
C ALA A 182 -12.68 -8.22 10.17
N PHE A 183 -11.60 -7.84 9.48
CA PHE A 183 -11.50 -8.03 8.03
C PHE A 183 -11.30 -9.49 7.61
N MET A 184 -10.65 -10.31 8.44
CA MET A 184 -10.57 -11.76 8.20
C MET A 184 -11.94 -12.44 8.24
N GLY A 185 -12.91 -11.90 8.98
CA GLY A 185 -14.29 -12.37 8.95
C GLY A 185 -14.92 -12.28 7.56
N PHE A 186 -14.59 -11.26 6.78
CA PHE A 186 -15.06 -11.13 5.39
C PHE A 186 -14.46 -12.18 4.45
N SER A 187 -13.25 -12.65 4.71
CA SER A 187 -12.60 -13.67 3.89
C SER A 187 -13.29 -15.03 3.96
N GLY A 188 -14.00 -15.31 5.07
CA GLY A 188 -14.80 -16.54 5.24
C GLY A 188 -16.08 -16.58 4.41
N ILE A 189 -16.59 -15.42 3.98
CA ILE A 189 -17.85 -15.32 3.21
C ILE A 189 -17.62 -15.58 1.71
N SER A 190 -16.39 -15.43 1.24
CA SER A 190 -16.03 -15.53 -0.19
C SER A 190 -15.51 -16.89 -0.63
N ARG A 191 -15.59 -17.90 0.22
CA ARG A 191 -15.18 -19.28 -0.07
C ARG A 191 -16.28 -20.11 -0.68
#